data_a3d13f13c32ddf71f7f92de267c1ffcb
#
_entry.id   a3d13f13c32ddf71f7f92de267c1ffcb
#
_cell.length_a   1.000
_cell.length_b   1.000
_cell.length_c   1.000
_cell.angle_alpha   90.00
_cell.angle_beta   90.00
_cell.angle_gamma   90.00
#
_symmetry.space_group_name_H-M   'P 1'
#
loop_
_entity.id
_entity.type
_entity.pdbx_description
1 polymer ?
#
loop_
_entity_poly.entity_id
_entity_poly.type
_entity_poly.pdbx_seq_one_letter_code
_entity_poly.pdbx_strand_id
1 'polypeptide(L)'
;MIKISDQPVEGKTDRYLLLILVFALSGIYFLLFVNYIFFYQENRMLFIYSWEYSGRFFSKPGGLLEYAGNFLTQGYINNIYGSVIVAIVLTAVAAVFLKINKKLSPGNSFSLMLASVASCVLLLMHTNINYRIHNNLGFLITGIWFLITISNENKISRIIILSFFPVFFFVTGTYAWLYLGMATIYNIFRKNLIFTVLLWIVAAFTILISKMLIFLQPWTGLISYPLPAAGYFSRPSSVWIILLFFVFYPAFIILSGKLKMSYNRNLSVYSFLAVFILTTFILLKNYSRDTSQVFRLEKMFFARDWDGVINYQETYRNRNLVAQYYYNTALAERGMLCDRMFSAPQDYGTMSVMIPWSSQISMNRLFRGVYFYYTIGLVNEAHRWAFESMVTEGFHPENIKLLIKTNLINGHYKIAEKYITVLKKTLHYKRLAGKFESMLSNPELIRSDPELSERAKLKPQDNFVITIRNPETNINSLLQSNPGNIRALEYKLACLMLDKKSDEVVNNLSNLLDTDNQRIPRHIEEAALFYQFASGPLPDLALLRISGETISRFSDYIKLTKNISRDQIRQGSGIREDLKKTYWYYLDTR
;
A
#
# COMPACT_ATOMS: atom_id res chain seq x y z
N MET A 1 20.13 -52.36 30.69
CA MET A 1 20.94 -51.32 30.06
C MET A 1 20.76 -51.42 28.54
N ILE A 2 19.81 -50.71 27.97
CA ILE A 2 19.64 -50.62 26.50
C ILE A 2 20.63 -49.56 26.04
N LYS A 3 21.65 -49.96 25.27
CA LYS A 3 22.56 -49.02 24.58
C LYS A 3 21.72 -48.03 23.79
N ILE A 4 21.76 -46.76 24.20
CA ILE A 4 21.32 -45.65 23.37
C ILE A 4 22.29 -45.64 22.18
N SER A 5 21.87 -46.26 21.08
CA SER A 5 22.61 -46.16 19.82
C SER A 5 22.73 -44.69 19.47
N ASP A 6 23.95 -44.25 19.13
CA ASP A 6 24.23 -42.94 18.52
C ASP A 6 23.42 -42.79 17.21
N GLN A 7 22.15 -42.36 17.34
CA GLN A 7 21.40 -41.99 16.16
C GLN A 7 22.05 -40.71 15.59
N PRO A 8 22.35 -40.67 14.30
CA PRO A 8 22.92 -39.49 13.68
C PRO A 8 21.98 -38.32 13.90
N VAL A 9 22.44 -37.37 14.70
CA VAL A 9 21.68 -36.15 15.03
C VAL A 9 21.84 -35.16 13.89
N GLU A 10 20.73 -34.56 13.49
CA GLU A 10 20.69 -33.42 12.55
C GLU A 10 21.84 -32.43 12.85
N GLY A 11 22.69 -32.16 11.85
CA GLY A 11 23.90 -31.35 12.01
C GLY A 11 23.59 -29.92 12.46
N LYS A 12 24.34 -29.37 13.38
CA LYS A 12 24.21 -27.95 13.76
C LYS A 12 24.38 -27.03 12.55
N THR A 13 25.31 -27.38 11.66
CA THR A 13 25.59 -26.62 10.42
C THR A 13 24.38 -26.52 9.49
N ASP A 14 23.65 -27.64 9.31
CA ASP A 14 22.50 -27.66 8.39
C ASP A 14 21.33 -26.80 8.91
N ARG A 15 21.15 -26.71 10.24
CA ARG A 15 20.19 -25.79 10.88
C ARG A 15 20.57 -24.33 10.69
N TYR A 16 21.85 -23.99 10.89
CA TYR A 16 22.33 -22.63 10.66
C TYR A 16 22.19 -22.25 9.18
N LEU A 17 22.49 -23.17 8.27
CA LEU A 17 22.30 -22.95 6.83
C LEU A 17 20.85 -22.60 6.52
N LEU A 18 19.87 -23.34 7.05
CA LEU A 18 18.45 -23.05 6.87
C LEU A 18 18.11 -21.65 7.38
N LEU A 19 18.53 -21.29 8.61
CA LEU A 19 18.21 -19.98 9.18
C LEU A 19 18.82 -18.82 8.38
N ILE A 20 20.06 -19.00 7.90
CA ILE A 20 20.73 -18.02 7.03
C ILE A 20 19.98 -17.88 5.70
N LEU A 21 19.53 -18.99 5.11
CA LEU A 21 18.78 -18.95 3.85
C LEU A 21 17.40 -18.30 4.01
N VAL A 22 16.68 -18.56 5.11
CA VAL A 22 15.41 -17.87 5.40
C VAL A 22 15.65 -16.37 5.53
N PHE A 23 16.66 -15.97 6.31
CA PHE A 23 17.00 -14.56 6.50
C PHE A 23 17.40 -13.89 5.19
N ALA A 24 18.28 -14.52 4.44
CA ALA A 24 18.79 -13.97 3.18
C ALA A 24 17.69 -13.88 2.12
N LEU A 25 16.92 -14.96 1.90
CA LEU A 25 15.85 -14.96 0.90
C LEU A 25 14.80 -13.88 1.21
N SER A 26 14.31 -13.84 2.45
CA SER A 26 13.31 -12.84 2.84
C SER A 26 13.87 -11.43 2.80
N GLY A 27 15.06 -11.19 3.37
CA GLY A 27 15.69 -9.87 3.39
C GLY A 27 15.98 -9.33 2.00
N ILE A 28 16.60 -10.14 1.12
CA ILE A 28 16.93 -9.73 -0.24
C ILE A 28 15.67 -9.50 -1.07
N TYR A 29 14.68 -10.39 -0.97
CA TYR A 29 13.44 -10.25 -1.74
C TYR A 29 12.68 -8.97 -1.37
N PHE A 30 12.50 -8.69 -0.08
CA PHE A 30 11.83 -7.46 0.36
C PHE A 30 12.64 -6.20 0.05
N LEU A 31 13.96 -6.25 0.14
CA LEU A 31 14.81 -5.09 -0.12
C LEU A 31 14.81 -4.70 -1.60
N LEU A 32 14.93 -5.70 -2.49
CA LEU A 32 15.18 -5.43 -3.92
C LEU A 32 13.91 -5.44 -4.78
N PHE A 33 12.92 -6.28 -4.47
CA PHE A 33 11.77 -6.51 -5.35
C PHE A 33 10.49 -5.83 -4.84
N VAL A 34 10.14 -6.00 -3.57
CA VAL A 34 8.83 -5.60 -3.06
C VAL A 34 8.90 -4.60 -1.90
N ASN A 35 9.93 -3.76 -1.86
CA ASN A 35 10.09 -2.71 -0.83
C ASN A 35 8.93 -1.69 -0.81
N TYR A 36 8.14 -1.61 -1.87
CA TYR A 36 6.94 -0.79 -1.93
C TYR A 36 5.88 -1.22 -0.91
N ILE A 37 5.90 -2.47 -0.45
CA ILE A 37 5.00 -2.96 0.62
C ILE A 37 5.26 -2.19 1.92
N PHE A 38 6.50 -1.90 2.24
CA PHE A 38 6.88 -1.13 3.43
C PHE A 38 6.34 0.29 3.34
N PHE A 39 6.56 0.94 2.20
CA PHE A 39 6.03 2.27 1.95
C PHE A 39 4.49 2.28 2.06
N TYR A 40 3.81 1.32 1.44
CA TYR A 40 2.35 1.21 1.51
C TYR A 40 1.86 1.03 2.94
N GLN A 41 2.44 0.11 3.70
CA GLN A 41 1.99 -0.21 5.05
C GLN A 41 2.28 0.92 6.05
N GLU A 42 3.43 1.59 5.94
CA GLU A 42 3.75 2.77 6.76
C GLU A 42 2.80 3.92 6.47
N ASN A 43 2.56 4.24 5.20
CA ASN A 43 1.64 5.32 4.82
C ASN A 43 0.16 5.04 5.13
N ARG A 44 -0.21 3.80 5.44
CA ARG A 44 -1.58 3.43 5.81
C ARG A 44 -1.82 3.40 7.30
N MET A 45 -0.83 3.76 8.10
CA MET A 45 -0.95 3.71 9.53
C MET A 45 0.01 4.68 10.20
N LEU A 46 -0.54 5.53 11.05
CA LEU A 46 0.26 6.43 11.87
C LEU A 46 0.32 5.88 13.30
N PHE A 47 1.52 5.46 13.74
CA PHE A 47 1.71 5.05 15.12
C PHE A 47 1.88 6.26 16.02
N ILE A 48 1.01 6.40 17.02
CA ILE A 48 0.93 7.57 17.90
C ILE A 48 1.31 7.16 19.31
N TYR A 49 2.30 7.82 19.90
CA TYR A 49 2.73 7.60 21.27
C TYR A 49 1.79 8.34 22.23
N SER A 50 0.60 7.77 22.44
CA SER A 50 -0.37 8.27 23.41
C SER A 50 -1.16 7.16 24.06
N TRP A 51 -1.68 7.39 25.27
CA TRP A 51 -2.51 6.43 25.98
C TRP A 51 -3.82 6.16 25.23
N GLU A 52 -4.43 7.18 24.65
CA GLU A 52 -5.66 7.06 23.87
C GLU A 52 -5.49 6.15 22.65
N TYR A 53 -4.30 6.20 22.01
CA TYR A 53 -3.97 5.32 20.90
C TYR A 53 -3.76 3.88 21.37
N SER A 54 -2.96 3.66 22.41
CA SER A 54 -2.71 2.32 22.95
C SER A 54 -3.98 1.70 23.54
N GLY A 55 -4.82 2.49 24.20
CA GLY A 55 -6.09 2.06 24.81
C GLY A 55 -7.05 1.39 23.83
N ARG A 56 -7.03 1.81 22.56
CA ARG A 56 -7.86 1.19 21.50
C ARG A 56 -7.53 -0.29 21.27
N PHE A 57 -6.31 -0.70 21.55
CA PHE A 57 -5.85 -2.07 21.37
C PHE A 57 -6.19 -2.96 22.58
N PHE A 58 -6.40 -2.38 23.75
CA PHE A 58 -6.86 -3.13 24.93
C PHE A 58 -8.35 -3.48 24.89
N SER A 59 -9.12 -2.87 24.00
CA SER A 59 -10.58 -3.08 23.89
C SER A 59 -10.99 -4.35 23.15
N LYS A 60 -10.03 -5.14 22.69
CA LYS A 60 -10.29 -6.36 21.88
C LYS A 60 -9.18 -7.40 22.07
N PRO A 61 -9.50 -8.72 22.08
CA PRO A 61 -8.49 -9.76 22.13
C PRO A 61 -7.63 -9.75 20.86
N GLY A 62 -6.32 -9.95 21.01
CA GLY A 62 -5.37 -9.83 19.90
C GLY A 62 -4.96 -8.39 19.57
N GLY A 63 -5.53 -7.39 20.24
CA GLY A 63 -5.15 -6.00 20.01
C GLY A 63 -3.69 -5.70 20.39
N LEU A 64 -3.19 -6.30 21.47
CA LEU A 64 -1.77 -6.17 21.83
C LEU A 64 -0.83 -6.71 20.76
N LEU A 65 -1.20 -7.77 20.07
CA LEU A 65 -0.45 -8.30 18.95
C LEU A 65 -0.43 -7.33 17.77
N GLU A 66 -1.60 -6.71 17.46
CA GLU A 66 -1.69 -5.66 16.45
C GLU A 66 -0.85 -4.44 16.85
N TYR A 67 -0.92 -4.00 18.10
CA TYR A 67 -0.12 -2.89 18.62
C TYR A 67 1.39 -3.14 18.44
N ALA A 68 1.87 -4.33 18.80
CA ALA A 68 3.26 -4.72 18.62
C ALA A 68 3.66 -4.72 17.12
N GLY A 69 2.79 -5.24 16.25
CA GLY A 69 3.01 -5.18 14.80
C GLY A 69 3.07 -3.75 14.26
N ASN A 70 2.14 -2.90 14.71
CA ASN A 70 2.10 -1.48 14.35
C ASN A 70 3.34 -0.73 14.84
N PHE A 71 3.85 -1.08 16.02
CA PHE A 71 5.11 -0.54 16.54
C PHE A 71 6.29 -0.90 15.61
N LEU A 72 6.41 -2.15 15.17
CA LEU A 72 7.46 -2.59 14.26
C LEU A 72 7.34 -1.94 12.87
N THR A 73 6.12 -1.68 12.41
CA THR A 73 5.86 -1.06 11.10
C THR A 73 6.46 0.36 10.99
N GLN A 74 6.74 1.04 12.10
CA GLN A 74 7.46 2.32 12.07
C GLN A 74 8.85 2.21 11.42
N GLY A 75 9.51 1.05 11.53
CA GLY A 75 10.78 0.79 10.85
C GLY A 75 10.67 0.71 9.32
N TYR A 76 9.46 0.62 8.78
CA TYR A 76 9.19 0.49 7.35
C TYR A 76 9.42 1.79 6.55
N ILE A 77 9.59 2.92 7.23
CA ILE A 77 9.99 4.18 6.59
C ILE A 77 11.34 4.02 5.86
N ASN A 78 12.19 3.10 6.33
CA ASN A 78 13.45 2.74 5.69
C ASN A 78 13.36 1.29 5.17
N ASN A 79 13.60 1.09 3.88
CA ASN A 79 13.50 -0.22 3.24
C ASN A 79 14.44 -1.27 3.85
N ILE A 80 15.64 -0.87 4.30
CA ILE A 80 16.60 -1.78 4.94
C ILE A 80 16.05 -2.26 6.28
N TYR A 81 15.59 -1.34 7.13
CA TYR A 81 15.01 -1.69 8.44
C TYR A 81 13.77 -2.56 8.28
N GLY A 82 12.87 -2.23 7.34
CA GLY A 82 11.70 -3.03 7.04
C GLY A 82 12.07 -4.46 6.63
N SER A 83 13.02 -4.61 5.71
CA SER A 83 13.50 -5.92 5.25
C SER A 83 14.11 -6.75 6.38
N VAL A 84 14.94 -6.13 7.22
CA VAL A 84 15.58 -6.79 8.38
C VAL A 84 14.53 -7.22 9.41
N ILE A 85 13.54 -6.38 9.72
CA ILE A 85 12.46 -6.72 10.67
C ILE A 85 11.70 -7.96 10.19
N VAL A 86 11.27 -7.98 8.93
CA VAL A 86 10.55 -9.13 8.36
C VAL A 86 11.43 -10.38 8.35
N ALA A 87 12.70 -10.24 7.92
CA ALA A 87 13.65 -11.35 7.88
C ALA A 87 13.90 -11.94 9.28
N ILE A 88 14.07 -11.12 10.31
CA ILE A 88 14.24 -11.57 11.71
C ILE A 88 13.00 -12.36 12.16
N VAL A 89 11.80 -11.84 11.95
CA VAL A 89 10.56 -12.48 12.40
C VAL A 89 10.37 -13.83 11.71
N LEU A 90 10.57 -13.92 10.39
CA LEU A 90 10.46 -15.19 9.65
C LEU A 90 11.55 -16.20 10.05
N THR A 91 12.77 -15.74 10.29
CA THR A 91 13.86 -16.59 10.78
C THR A 91 13.57 -17.10 12.20
N ALA A 92 12.99 -16.27 13.07
CA ALA A 92 12.56 -16.68 14.40
C ALA A 92 11.46 -17.76 14.34
N VAL A 93 10.50 -17.64 13.40
CA VAL A 93 9.51 -18.69 13.14
C VAL A 93 10.23 -19.99 12.78
N ALA A 94 11.16 -19.98 11.80
CA ALA A 94 11.92 -21.18 11.43
C ALA A 94 12.63 -21.80 12.64
N ALA A 95 13.30 -20.98 13.45
CA ALA A 95 14.04 -21.44 14.63
C ALA A 95 13.12 -22.10 15.68
N VAL A 96 11.93 -21.53 15.92
CA VAL A 96 10.94 -22.08 16.85
C VAL A 96 10.41 -23.42 16.32
N PHE A 97 10.05 -23.49 15.05
CA PHE A 97 9.54 -24.74 14.45
C PHE A 97 10.61 -25.82 14.35
N LEU A 98 11.89 -25.48 14.13
CA LEU A 98 12.99 -26.43 14.27
C LEU A 98 13.09 -27.02 15.68
N LYS A 99 12.92 -26.21 16.74
CA LYS A 99 12.91 -26.69 18.13
C LYS A 99 11.69 -27.58 18.39
N ILE A 100 10.52 -27.25 17.87
CA ILE A 100 9.30 -28.06 17.93
C ILE A 100 9.57 -29.43 17.28
N ASN A 101 10.14 -29.45 16.06
CA ASN A 101 10.44 -30.67 15.32
C ASN A 101 11.41 -31.56 16.07
N LYS A 102 12.49 -31.00 16.62
CA LYS A 102 13.45 -31.75 17.45
C LYS A 102 12.80 -32.37 18.67
N LYS A 103 11.80 -31.69 19.26
CA LYS A 103 11.11 -32.20 20.47
C LYS A 103 10.08 -33.27 20.13
N LEU A 104 9.34 -33.12 19.02
CA LEU A 104 8.28 -34.05 18.62
C LEU A 104 8.83 -35.33 17.96
N SER A 105 9.88 -35.19 17.15
CA SER A 105 10.46 -36.32 16.40
C SER A 105 11.97 -36.12 16.19
N PRO A 106 12.80 -36.49 17.19
CA PRO A 106 14.26 -36.41 17.06
C PRO A 106 14.77 -37.27 15.90
N GLY A 107 15.75 -36.76 15.13
CA GLY A 107 16.35 -37.49 14.01
C GLY A 107 15.47 -37.67 12.79
N ASN A 108 14.41 -36.88 12.63
CA ASN A 108 13.54 -36.91 11.47
C ASN A 108 14.18 -36.18 10.28
N SER A 109 14.38 -36.86 9.15
CA SER A 109 14.97 -36.33 7.93
C SER A 109 14.15 -35.17 7.29
N PHE A 110 12.84 -35.08 7.58
CA PHE A 110 11.96 -34.01 7.08
C PHE A 110 11.86 -32.81 8.02
N SER A 111 12.61 -32.78 9.12
CA SER A 111 12.58 -31.70 10.11
C SER A 111 12.92 -30.33 9.50
N LEU A 112 14.01 -30.24 8.72
CA LEU A 112 14.43 -29.02 8.07
C LEU A 112 13.39 -28.56 7.01
N MET A 113 12.89 -29.51 6.22
CA MET A 113 11.89 -29.24 5.20
C MET A 113 10.60 -28.62 5.81
N LEU A 114 10.04 -29.24 6.84
CA LEU A 114 8.80 -28.75 7.47
C LEU A 114 8.99 -27.38 8.12
N ALA A 115 10.14 -27.13 8.76
CA ALA A 115 10.44 -25.80 9.33
C ALA A 115 10.63 -24.74 8.24
N SER A 116 11.25 -25.08 7.10
CA SER A 116 11.36 -24.16 5.96
C SER A 116 9.99 -23.85 5.35
N VAL A 117 9.11 -24.86 5.17
CA VAL A 117 7.74 -24.65 4.68
C VAL A 117 6.99 -23.67 5.57
N ALA A 118 7.07 -23.82 6.91
CA ALA A 118 6.39 -22.91 7.83
C ALA A 118 6.79 -21.43 7.61
N SER A 119 8.09 -21.15 7.44
CA SER A 119 8.57 -19.79 7.20
C SER A 119 8.32 -19.31 5.78
N CYS A 120 8.51 -20.17 4.78
CA CYS A 120 8.31 -19.81 3.37
C CYS A 120 6.84 -19.50 3.03
N VAL A 121 5.91 -20.23 3.64
CA VAL A 121 4.47 -19.94 3.48
C VAL A 121 4.12 -18.56 4.06
N LEU A 122 4.66 -18.20 5.22
CA LEU A 122 4.46 -16.87 5.81
C LEU A 122 5.17 -15.78 5.00
N LEU A 123 6.33 -16.08 4.40
CA LEU A 123 7.00 -15.19 3.45
C LEU A 123 6.09 -14.89 2.24
N LEU A 124 5.50 -15.93 1.63
CA LEU A 124 4.56 -15.78 0.53
C LEU A 124 3.33 -14.95 0.93
N MET A 125 2.78 -15.15 2.12
CA MET A 125 1.67 -14.34 2.62
C MET A 125 2.06 -12.87 2.78
N HIS A 126 3.28 -12.60 3.24
CA HIS A 126 3.76 -11.25 3.48
C HIS A 126 4.02 -10.45 2.18
N THR A 127 4.00 -11.09 1.01
CA THR A 127 4.02 -10.39 -0.28
C THR A 127 2.71 -9.65 -0.61
N ASN A 128 1.63 -9.92 0.11
CA ASN A 128 0.39 -9.18 -0.02
C ASN A 128 0.47 -7.86 0.76
N ILE A 129 0.17 -6.74 0.11
CA ILE A 129 0.25 -5.39 0.71
C ILE A 129 -0.61 -5.21 1.97
N ASN A 130 -1.70 -5.98 2.10
CA ASN A 130 -2.62 -5.93 3.24
C ASN A 130 -2.26 -6.93 4.35
N TYR A 131 -1.26 -7.79 4.14
CA TYR A 131 -0.82 -8.75 5.15
C TYR A 131 0.22 -8.12 6.09
N ARG A 132 -0.20 -7.75 7.28
CA ARG A 132 0.63 -7.02 8.25
C ARG A 132 1.52 -7.95 9.08
N ILE A 133 2.63 -7.40 9.58
CA ILE A 133 3.65 -8.13 10.35
C ILE A 133 3.11 -8.79 11.63
N HIS A 134 2.06 -8.23 12.25
CA HIS A 134 1.45 -8.83 13.45
C HIS A 134 0.92 -10.25 13.21
N ASN A 135 0.57 -10.60 11.98
CA ASN A 135 0.18 -11.98 11.65
C ASN A 135 1.37 -12.94 11.80
N ASN A 136 2.56 -12.56 11.30
CA ASN A 136 3.76 -13.37 11.48
C ASN A 136 4.16 -13.49 12.96
N LEU A 137 3.98 -12.41 13.73
CA LEU A 137 4.17 -12.44 15.19
C LEU A 137 3.17 -13.39 15.87
N GLY A 138 1.92 -13.43 15.39
CA GLY A 138 0.90 -14.35 15.88
C GLY A 138 1.31 -15.82 15.72
N PHE A 139 1.81 -16.20 14.54
CA PHE A 139 2.35 -17.55 14.31
C PHE A 139 3.59 -17.83 15.17
N LEU A 140 4.49 -16.86 15.32
CA LEU A 140 5.69 -16.98 16.15
C LEU A 140 5.33 -17.22 17.62
N ILE A 141 4.46 -16.38 18.20
CA ILE A 141 4.06 -16.47 19.60
C ILE A 141 3.29 -17.77 19.85
N THR A 142 2.42 -18.18 18.93
CA THR A 142 1.74 -19.48 18.99
C THR A 142 2.73 -20.64 18.99
N GLY A 143 3.73 -20.60 18.11
CA GLY A 143 4.79 -21.62 18.08
C GLY A 143 5.60 -21.67 19.38
N ILE A 144 5.93 -20.51 19.96
CA ILE A 144 6.64 -20.43 21.26
C ILE A 144 5.78 -21.04 22.37
N TRP A 145 4.50 -20.67 22.45
CA TRP A 145 3.58 -21.19 23.46
C TRP A 145 3.38 -22.71 23.34
N PHE A 146 3.25 -23.19 22.11
CA PHE A 146 3.18 -24.61 21.82
C PHE A 146 4.49 -25.35 22.20
N LEU A 147 5.66 -24.74 21.92
CA LEU A 147 6.96 -25.30 22.33
C LEU A 147 7.07 -25.42 23.86
N ILE A 148 6.60 -24.40 24.60
CA ILE A 148 6.54 -24.45 26.07
C ILE A 148 5.65 -25.61 26.52
N THR A 149 4.49 -25.78 25.89
CA THR A 149 3.54 -26.85 26.19
C THR A 149 4.14 -28.24 26.04
N ILE A 150 4.87 -28.51 24.95
CA ILE A 150 5.47 -29.82 24.67
C ILE A 150 6.79 -30.04 25.39
N SER A 151 7.41 -28.99 25.94
CA SER A 151 8.69 -29.10 26.66
C SER A 151 8.54 -29.53 28.10
N ASN A 152 7.42 -29.19 28.73
CA ASN A 152 7.15 -29.42 30.13
C ASN A 152 5.81 -30.17 30.32
N GLU A 153 5.85 -31.49 30.45
CA GLU A 153 4.63 -32.31 30.54
C GLU A 153 4.22 -32.65 31.99
N ASN A 154 4.84 -32.01 32.99
CA ASN A 154 4.47 -32.21 34.38
C ASN A 154 3.12 -31.58 34.73
N LYS A 155 2.48 -32.01 35.84
CA LYS A 155 1.16 -31.51 36.27
C LYS A 155 1.16 -30.02 36.52
N ILE A 156 2.22 -29.47 37.10
CA ILE A 156 2.33 -28.04 37.43
C ILE A 156 2.32 -27.22 36.14
N SER A 157 3.13 -27.58 35.16
CA SER A 157 3.18 -26.85 33.86
C SER A 157 1.85 -26.91 33.14
N ARG A 158 1.12 -28.01 33.19
CA ARG A 158 -0.23 -28.10 32.59
C ARG A 158 -1.21 -27.18 33.28
N ILE A 159 -1.18 -27.05 34.61
CA ILE A 159 -2.01 -26.11 35.36
C ILE A 159 -1.65 -24.69 34.97
N ILE A 160 -0.36 -24.35 34.87
CA ILE A 160 0.10 -23.02 34.45
C ILE A 160 -0.44 -22.70 33.04
N ILE A 161 -0.32 -23.61 32.08
CA ILE A 161 -0.80 -23.40 30.69
C ILE A 161 -2.30 -23.18 30.66
N LEU A 162 -3.09 -23.95 31.43
CA LEU A 162 -4.53 -23.75 31.53
C LEU A 162 -4.88 -22.39 32.15
N SER A 163 -4.21 -22.03 33.25
CA SER A 163 -4.47 -20.74 33.95
C SER A 163 -4.10 -19.50 33.13
N PHE A 164 -3.05 -19.59 32.31
CA PHE A 164 -2.59 -18.49 31.46
C PHE A 164 -3.24 -18.45 30.08
N PHE A 165 -4.06 -19.44 29.71
CA PHE A 165 -4.76 -19.42 28.42
C PHE A 165 -5.63 -18.19 28.18
N PRO A 166 -6.39 -17.65 29.17
CA PRO A 166 -7.13 -16.41 28.99
C PRO A 166 -6.24 -15.20 28.65
N VAL A 167 -5.07 -15.11 29.30
CA VAL A 167 -4.08 -14.05 29.01
C VAL A 167 -3.51 -14.23 27.61
N PHE A 168 -3.20 -15.47 27.21
CA PHE A 168 -2.73 -15.79 25.87
C PHE A 168 -3.77 -15.41 24.80
N PHE A 169 -5.05 -15.73 25.04
CA PHE A 169 -6.15 -15.30 24.16
C PHE A 169 -6.28 -13.77 24.09
N PHE A 170 -6.19 -13.08 25.24
CA PHE A 170 -6.22 -11.62 25.26
C PHE A 170 -5.11 -10.99 24.41
N VAL A 171 -3.88 -11.52 24.52
CA VAL A 171 -2.72 -11.02 23.78
C VAL A 171 -2.80 -11.34 22.29
N THR A 172 -3.19 -12.57 21.92
CA THR A 172 -3.03 -13.11 20.56
C THR A 172 -4.34 -13.22 19.75
N GLY A 173 -5.49 -13.14 20.42
CA GLY A 173 -6.81 -13.27 19.77
C GLY A 173 -6.96 -14.63 19.09
N THR A 174 -7.29 -14.62 17.82
CA THR A 174 -7.54 -15.83 17.01
C THR A 174 -6.38 -16.82 17.03
N TYR A 175 -5.15 -16.38 17.21
CA TYR A 175 -3.99 -17.28 17.26
C TYR A 175 -4.02 -18.22 18.46
N ALA A 176 -4.83 -17.91 19.49
CA ALA A 176 -5.10 -18.86 20.58
C ALA A 176 -5.90 -20.08 20.09
N TRP A 177 -6.77 -19.93 19.09
CA TRP A 177 -7.47 -21.08 18.47
C TRP A 177 -6.51 -21.94 17.65
N LEU A 178 -5.54 -21.31 16.99
CA LEU A 178 -4.48 -22.02 16.29
C LEU A 178 -3.68 -22.89 17.25
N TYR A 179 -3.26 -22.31 18.39
CA TYR A 179 -2.60 -23.07 19.47
C TYR A 179 -3.49 -24.22 19.98
N LEU A 180 -4.77 -23.95 20.23
CA LEU A 180 -5.72 -24.96 20.71
C LEU A 180 -5.80 -26.14 19.73
N GLY A 181 -5.86 -25.89 18.43
CA GLY A 181 -5.82 -26.91 17.38
C GLY A 181 -4.53 -27.72 17.41
N MET A 182 -3.36 -27.07 17.45
CA MET A 182 -2.05 -27.74 17.54
C MET A 182 -1.93 -28.61 18.80
N ALA A 183 -2.36 -28.09 19.97
CA ALA A 183 -2.32 -28.81 21.23
C ALA A 183 -3.27 -30.01 21.22
N THR A 184 -4.46 -29.87 20.63
CA THR A 184 -5.42 -30.97 20.46
C THR A 184 -4.82 -32.11 19.64
N ILE A 185 -4.26 -31.81 18.46
CA ILE A 185 -3.61 -32.80 17.60
C ILE A 185 -2.47 -33.49 18.34
N TYR A 186 -1.61 -32.74 19.02
CA TYR A 186 -0.50 -33.30 19.79
C TYR A 186 -0.98 -34.26 20.90
N ASN A 187 -1.98 -33.84 21.69
CA ASN A 187 -2.50 -34.63 22.80
C ASN A 187 -3.23 -35.90 22.33
N ILE A 188 -3.87 -35.91 21.17
CA ILE A 188 -4.43 -37.13 20.56
C ILE A 188 -3.31 -38.15 20.32
N PHE A 189 -2.16 -37.75 19.74
CA PHE A 189 -1.03 -38.63 19.54
C PHE A 189 -0.40 -39.11 20.85
N ARG A 190 -0.45 -38.31 21.91
CA ARG A 190 0.03 -38.65 23.26
C ARG A 190 -1.01 -39.37 24.12
N LYS A 191 -2.22 -39.58 23.59
CA LYS A 191 -3.35 -40.19 24.32
C LYS A 191 -3.74 -39.44 25.62
N ASN A 192 -3.51 -38.13 25.65
CA ASN A 192 -3.79 -37.27 26.81
C ASN A 192 -5.09 -36.49 26.61
N LEU A 193 -6.21 -37.21 26.50
CA LEU A 193 -7.51 -36.63 26.18
C LEU A 193 -8.05 -35.72 27.31
N ILE A 194 -7.74 -36.08 28.58
CA ILE A 194 -8.22 -35.29 29.75
C ILE A 194 -7.69 -33.83 29.65
N PHE A 195 -6.40 -33.66 29.39
CA PHE A 195 -5.83 -32.32 29.26
C PHE A 195 -6.46 -31.54 28.07
N THR A 196 -6.74 -32.22 26.97
CA THR A 196 -7.43 -31.63 25.81
C THR A 196 -8.82 -31.16 26.19
N VAL A 197 -9.63 -31.98 26.87
CA VAL A 197 -10.98 -31.60 27.30
C VAL A 197 -10.92 -30.38 28.23
N LEU A 198 -10.03 -30.40 29.22
CA LEU A 198 -9.85 -29.26 30.14
C LEU A 198 -9.45 -27.98 29.39
N LEU A 199 -8.56 -28.07 28.41
CA LEU A 199 -8.13 -26.95 27.63
C LEU A 199 -9.30 -26.33 26.80
N TRP A 200 -10.15 -27.19 26.22
CA TRP A 200 -11.35 -26.75 25.50
C TRP A 200 -12.41 -26.11 26.44
N ILE A 201 -12.56 -26.66 27.65
CA ILE A 201 -13.44 -26.07 28.67
C ILE A 201 -12.94 -24.67 29.05
N VAL A 202 -11.65 -24.53 29.36
CA VAL A 202 -11.04 -23.23 29.68
C VAL A 202 -11.19 -22.25 28.50
N ALA A 203 -10.99 -22.71 27.27
CA ALA A 203 -11.17 -21.87 26.08
C ALA A 203 -12.62 -21.41 25.91
N ALA A 204 -13.61 -22.29 26.11
CA ALA A 204 -15.03 -21.95 26.08
C ALA A 204 -15.41 -20.93 27.15
N PHE A 205 -14.96 -21.13 28.40
CA PHE A 205 -15.17 -20.16 29.46
C PHE A 205 -14.48 -18.82 29.16
N THR A 206 -13.26 -18.84 28.62
CA THR A 206 -12.52 -17.64 28.25
C THR A 206 -13.30 -16.79 27.25
N ILE A 207 -13.82 -17.38 26.17
CA ILE A 207 -14.53 -16.62 25.15
C ILE A 207 -15.89 -16.12 25.68
N LEU A 208 -16.60 -16.92 26.48
CA LEU A 208 -17.87 -16.52 27.09
C LEU A 208 -17.69 -15.34 28.06
N ILE A 209 -16.71 -15.40 28.96
CA ILE A 209 -16.39 -14.31 29.88
C ILE A 209 -15.93 -13.08 29.08
N SER A 210 -15.08 -13.27 28.10
CA SER A 210 -14.63 -12.16 27.23
C SER A 210 -15.79 -11.46 26.54
N LYS A 211 -16.77 -12.22 26.04
CA LYS A 211 -17.96 -11.67 25.37
C LYS A 211 -18.92 -10.99 26.34
N MET A 212 -19.16 -11.60 27.49
CA MET A 212 -20.22 -11.13 28.40
C MET A 212 -19.76 -9.99 29.32
N LEU A 213 -18.47 -9.98 29.72
CA LEU A 213 -17.98 -9.11 30.78
C LEU A 213 -16.89 -8.12 30.35
N ILE A 214 -16.11 -8.43 29.29
CA ILE A 214 -14.90 -7.67 28.98
C ILE A 214 -15.04 -6.88 27.67
N PHE A 215 -15.48 -7.54 26.58
CA PHE A 215 -15.45 -6.95 25.25
C PHE A 215 -16.84 -6.78 24.64
N LEU A 216 -17.17 -5.55 24.26
CA LEU A 216 -18.38 -5.23 23.49
C LEU A 216 -18.19 -5.49 21.99
N GLN A 217 -17.74 -6.70 21.64
CA GLN A 217 -17.43 -7.09 20.26
C GLN A 217 -18.46 -8.12 19.74
N PRO A 218 -18.79 -8.13 18.43
CA PRO A 218 -19.57 -9.21 17.83
C PRO A 218 -18.77 -10.52 17.88
N TRP A 219 -19.46 -11.67 17.88
CA TRP A 219 -18.83 -13.00 17.91
C TRP A 219 -17.79 -13.20 16.79
N THR A 220 -18.10 -12.71 15.60
CA THR A 220 -17.17 -12.77 14.46
C THR A 220 -15.87 -12.05 14.75
N GLY A 221 -15.91 -10.87 15.38
CA GLY A 221 -14.72 -10.13 15.78
C GLY A 221 -13.90 -10.86 16.85
N LEU A 222 -14.55 -11.44 17.87
CA LEU A 222 -13.86 -12.21 18.91
C LEU A 222 -13.19 -13.47 18.39
N ILE A 223 -13.75 -14.12 17.35
CA ILE A 223 -13.24 -15.37 16.81
C ILE A 223 -12.18 -15.13 15.74
N SER A 224 -12.32 -14.10 14.90
CA SER A 224 -11.48 -13.91 13.70
C SER A 224 -10.38 -12.86 13.84
N TYR A 225 -10.49 -11.94 14.80
CA TYR A 225 -9.48 -10.88 14.95
C TYR A 225 -8.23 -11.37 15.71
N PRO A 226 -6.99 -11.05 15.28
CA PRO A 226 -6.60 -10.11 14.23
C PRO A 226 -6.18 -10.78 12.89
N LEU A 227 -6.83 -11.86 12.48
CA LEU A 227 -6.52 -12.47 11.19
C LEU A 227 -6.77 -11.49 10.02
N PRO A 228 -5.98 -11.60 8.94
CA PRO A 228 -6.21 -10.79 7.76
C PRO A 228 -7.56 -11.18 7.12
N ALA A 229 -8.32 -10.19 6.66
CA ALA A 229 -9.56 -10.44 5.95
C ALA A 229 -9.29 -11.23 4.66
N ALA A 230 -9.97 -12.36 4.51
CA ALA A 230 -9.76 -13.25 3.36
C ALA A 230 -10.02 -12.56 2.00
N GLY A 231 -10.93 -11.57 1.96
CA GLY A 231 -11.23 -10.79 0.75
C GLY A 231 -10.07 -9.92 0.23
N TYR A 232 -9.01 -9.72 1.01
CA TYR A 232 -7.81 -9.02 0.55
C TYR A 232 -6.88 -9.89 -0.31
N PHE A 233 -7.14 -11.17 -0.43
CA PHE A 233 -6.31 -12.10 -1.18
C PHE A 233 -6.98 -12.49 -2.49
N SER A 234 -6.21 -12.62 -3.55
CA SER A 234 -6.67 -13.14 -4.84
C SER A 234 -7.26 -14.55 -4.74
N ARG A 235 -6.79 -15.29 -3.73
CA ARG A 235 -7.33 -16.61 -3.36
C ARG A 235 -7.67 -16.61 -1.87
N PRO A 236 -8.91 -16.28 -1.50
CA PRO A 236 -9.34 -16.21 -0.09
C PRO A 236 -9.11 -17.53 0.69
N SER A 237 -9.20 -18.67 0.02
CA SER A 237 -8.91 -19.99 0.59
C SER A 237 -7.49 -20.18 1.08
N SER A 238 -6.52 -19.40 0.58
CA SER A 238 -5.11 -19.52 0.99
C SER A 238 -4.91 -19.28 2.49
N VAL A 239 -5.66 -18.35 3.08
CA VAL A 239 -5.60 -18.08 4.52
C VAL A 239 -6.00 -19.30 5.33
N TRP A 240 -7.11 -19.95 4.95
CA TRP A 240 -7.62 -21.15 5.63
C TRP A 240 -6.68 -22.35 5.47
N ILE A 241 -6.12 -22.55 4.27
CA ILE A 241 -5.16 -23.63 4.00
C ILE A 241 -3.93 -23.49 4.90
N ILE A 242 -3.43 -22.26 5.07
CA ILE A 242 -2.28 -21.98 5.92
C ILE A 242 -2.60 -22.22 7.40
N LEU A 243 -3.76 -21.76 7.87
CA LEU A 243 -4.20 -22.03 9.23
C LEU A 243 -4.32 -23.54 9.49
N LEU A 244 -4.93 -24.29 8.57
CA LEU A 244 -5.02 -25.75 8.65
C LEU A 244 -3.64 -26.41 8.64
N PHE A 245 -2.70 -25.95 7.79
CA PHE A 245 -1.32 -26.44 7.79
C PHE A 245 -0.69 -26.31 9.17
N PHE A 246 -0.81 -25.16 9.82
CA PHE A 246 -0.24 -24.96 11.16
C PHE A 246 -0.98 -25.76 12.23
N VAL A 247 -2.30 -25.89 12.18
CA VAL A 247 -3.08 -26.76 13.10
C VAL A 247 -2.57 -28.19 13.01
N PHE A 248 -2.41 -28.75 11.80
CA PHE A 248 -1.97 -30.12 11.57
C PHE A 248 -0.45 -30.31 11.60
N TYR A 249 0.32 -29.22 11.82
CA TYR A 249 1.79 -29.28 11.85
C TYR A 249 2.34 -30.36 12.81
N PRO A 250 1.83 -30.50 14.04
CA PRO A 250 2.28 -31.57 14.93
C PRO A 250 2.06 -32.99 14.36
N ALA A 251 0.95 -33.19 13.63
CA ALA A 251 0.71 -34.47 12.96
C ALA A 251 1.73 -34.73 11.86
N PHE A 252 2.01 -33.75 11.02
CA PHE A 252 2.98 -33.91 9.92
C PHE A 252 4.36 -34.33 10.43
N ILE A 253 4.86 -33.67 11.48
CA ILE A 253 6.18 -34.02 12.02
C ILE A 253 6.18 -35.36 12.74
N ILE A 254 5.13 -35.73 13.49
CA ILE A 254 5.03 -37.00 14.19
C ILE A 254 4.88 -38.17 13.19
N LEU A 255 4.02 -38.01 12.18
CA LEU A 255 3.77 -39.06 11.18
C LEU A 255 5.00 -39.25 10.28
N SER A 256 5.65 -38.17 9.82
CA SER A 256 6.88 -38.29 9.03
C SER A 256 7.99 -38.99 9.80
N GLY A 257 8.08 -38.84 11.14
CA GLY A 257 9.02 -39.56 11.97
C GLY A 257 8.70 -41.05 12.15
N LYS A 258 7.42 -41.48 11.93
CA LYS A 258 7.01 -42.88 11.96
C LYS A 258 7.36 -43.67 10.69
N LEU A 259 7.81 -43.01 9.63
CA LEU A 259 8.18 -43.68 8.37
C LEU A 259 9.39 -44.61 8.46
N LYS A 260 9.91 -44.88 9.67
CA LYS A 260 11.04 -45.79 9.97
C LYS A 260 12.28 -45.61 9.07
N MET A 261 12.45 -44.43 8.46
CA MET A 261 13.64 -44.08 7.70
C MET A 261 14.75 -43.71 8.69
N SER A 262 15.92 -44.33 8.59
CA SER A 262 17.11 -43.83 9.28
C SER A 262 17.36 -42.37 8.83
N TYR A 263 17.90 -41.55 9.74
CA TYR A 263 18.23 -40.16 9.38
C TYR A 263 19.15 -40.14 8.16
N ASN A 264 18.70 -39.48 7.11
CA ASN A 264 19.47 -39.26 5.88
C ASN A 264 19.71 -37.76 5.69
N ARG A 265 20.97 -37.35 5.88
CA ARG A 265 21.38 -35.96 5.77
C ARG A 265 21.12 -35.39 4.36
N ASN A 266 21.43 -36.17 3.32
CA ASN A 266 21.23 -35.72 1.94
C ASN A 266 19.75 -35.45 1.64
N LEU A 267 18.86 -36.37 2.05
CA LEU A 267 17.41 -36.19 1.91
C LEU A 267 16.95 -34.96 2.70
N SER A 268 17.45 -34.75 3.90
CA SER A 268 17.10 -33.59 4.75
C SER A 268 17.53 -32.29 4.09
N VAL A 269 18.76 -32.21 3.54
CA VAL A 269 19.29 -31.02 2.89
C VAL A 269 18.58 -30.74 1.57
N TYR A 270 18.47 -31.76 0.69
CA TYR A 270 17.84 -31.56 -0.62
C TYR A 270 16.36 -31.22 -0.50
N SER A 271 15.64 -31.80 0.45
CA SER A 271 14.21 -31.51 0.63
C SER A 271 13.94 -30.05 1.06
N PHE A 272 14.75 -29.49 1.98
CA PHE A 272 14.56 -28.09 2.33
C PHE A 272 15.05 -27.12 1.24
N LEU A 273 16.13 -27.45 0.52
CA LEU A 273 16.58 -26.66 -0.64
C LEU A 273 15.52 -26.64 -1.73
N ALA A 274 14.84 -27.76 -1.99
CA ALA A 274 13.73 -27.81 -2.93
C ALA A 274 12.59 -26.83 -2.54
N VAL A 275 12.28 -26.72 -1.24
CA VAL A 275 11.30 -25.73 -0.74
C VAL A 275 11.76 -24.30 -1.05
N PHE A 276 13.05 -23.98 -0.84
CA PHE A 276 13.58 -22.65 -1.16
C PHE A 276 13.53 -22.35 -2.65
N ILE A 277 13.90 -23.30 -3.50
CA ILE A 277 13.85 -23.16 -4.96
C ILE A 277 12.40 -22.91 -5.40
N LEU A 278 11.46 -23.73 -4.93
CA LEU A 278 10.03 -23.58 -5.24
C LEU A 278 9.49 -22.23 -4.76
N THR A 279 9.84 -21.84 -3.54
CA THR A 279 9.42 -20.55 -2.98
C THR A 279 9.96 -19.39 -3.79
N THR A 280 11.24 -19.42 -4.16
CA THR A 280 11.87 -18.39 -5.00
C THR A 280 11.17 -18.31 -6.36
N PHE A 281 10.89 -19.44 -6.98
CA PHE A 281 10.15 -19.49 -8.24
C PHE A 281 8.77 -18.84 -8.13
N ILE A 282 8.01 -19.15 -7.07
CA ILE A 282 6.68 -18.56 -6.81
C ILE A 282 6.80 -17.05 -6.57
N LEU A 283 7.80 -16.60 -5.79
CA LEU A 283 8.05 -15.19 -5.52
C LEU A 283 8.33 -14.40 -6.80
N LEU A 284 9.19 -14.92 -7.66
CA LEU A 284 9.53 -14.28 -8.93
C LEU A 284 8.35 -14.27 -9.91
N LYS A 285 7.58 -15.36 -9.97
CA LYS A 285 6.37 -15.44 -10.82
C LYS A 285 5.28 -14.45 -10.39
N ASN A 286 5.12 -14.23 -9.09
CA ASN A 286 4.08 -13.34 -8.55
C ASN A 286 4.54 -11.87 -8.46
N TYR A 287 5.79 -11.57 -8.79
CA TYR A 287 6.29 -10.19 -8.80
C TYR A 287 5.64 -9.40 -9.92
N SER A 288 4.98 -8.30 -9.55
CA SER A 288 4.37 -7.36 -10.52
C SER A 288 5.24 -6.11 -10.64
N ARG A 289 5.91 -5.98 -11.80
CA ARG A 289 6.70 -4.79 -12.13
C ARG A 289 5.84 -3.53 -12.17
N ASP A 290 4.63 -3.64 -12.75
CA ASP A 290 3.72 -2.51 -12.88
C ASP A 290 3.27 -1.98 -11.51
N THR A 291 2.92 -2.89 -10.60
CA THR A 291 2.58 -2.52 -9.21
C THR A 291 3.75 -1.82 -8.51
N SER A 292 4.96 -2.34 -8.65
CA SER A 292 6.18 -1.74 -8.08
C SER A 292 6.42 -0.33 -8.63
N GLN A 293 6.20 -0.12 -9.93
CA GLN A 293 6.35 1.19 -10.58
C GLN A 293 5.31 2.20 -10.06
N VAL A 294 4.05 1.79 -9.91
CA VAL A 294 2.98 2.67 -9.38
C VAL A 294 3.31 3.14 -7.96
N PHE A 295 3.73 2.24 -7.07
CA PHE A 295 4.09 2.63 -5.71
C PHE A 295 5.37 3.46 -5.63
N ARG A 296 6.30 3.28 -6.56
CA ARG A 296 7.47 4.14 -6.68
C ARG A 296 7.09 5.56 -7.09
N LEU A 297 6.16 5.70 -8.05
CA LEU A 297 5.58 7.00 -8.42
C LEU A 297 4.86 7.64 -7.22
N GLU A 298 4.03 6.88 -6.50
CA GLU A 298 3.33 7.35 -5.31
C GLU A 298 4.30 7.85 -4.24
N LYS A 299 5.42 7.15 -4.02
CA LYS A 299 6.46 7.56 -3.08
C LYS A 299 7.12 8.88 -3.49
N MET A 300 7.49 9.04 -4.76
CA MET A 300 8.04 10.31 -5.28
C MET A 300 7.02 11.44 -5.19
N PHE A 301 5.76 11.16 -5.50
CA PHE A 301 4.65 12.11 -5.42
C PHE A 301 4.45 12.64 -3.99
N PHE A 302 4.43 11.77 -2.97
CA PHE A 302 4.30 12.20 -1.57
C PHE A 302 5.55 12.90 -1.04
N ALA A 303 6.72 12.61 -1.63
CA ALA A 303 7.95 13.35 -1.39
C ALA A 303 7.99 14.71 -2.13
N ARG A 304 6.99 15.01 -3.00
CA ARG A 304 6.93 16.19 -3.87
C ARG A 304 8.08 16.30 -4.86
N ASP A 305 8.66 15.18 -5.22
CA ASP A 305 9.63 15.07 -6.29
C ASP A 305 8.91 15.05 -7.64
N TRP A 306 8.36 16.21 -8.03
CA TRP A 306 7.55 16.34 -9.23
C TRP A 306 8.32 15.97 -10.49
N ASP A 307 9.57 16.43 -10.59
CA ASP A 307 10.44 16.13 -11.74
C ASP A 307 10.77 14.64 -11.79
N GLY A 308 11.00 14.01 -10.63
CA GLY A 308 11.15 12.57 -10.53
C GLY A 308 9.93 11.80 -11.01
N VAL A 309 8.71 12.21 -10.63
CA VAL A 309 7.44 11.60 -11.10
C VAL A 309 7.32 11.73 -12.62
N ILE A 310 7.54 12.94 -13.17
CA ILE A 310 7.41 13.24 -14.59
C ILE A 310 8.38 12.37 -15.40
N ASN A 311 9.67 12.46 -15.09
CA ASN A 311 10.72 11.73 -15.80
C ASN A 311 10.54 10.21 -15.71
N TYR A 312 10.13 9.71 -14.54
CA TYR A 312 9.89 8.28 -14.34
C TYR A 312 8.73 7.78 -15.21
N GLN A 313 7.59 8.50 -15.22
CA GLN A 313 6.43 8.11 -16.00
C GLN A 313 6.67 8.20 -17.51
N GLU A 314 7.39 9.21 -17.99
CA GLU A 314 7.75 9.32 -19.41
C GLU A 314 8.72 8.25 -19.87
N THR A 315 9.61 7.77 -18.95
CA THR A 315 10.56 6.70 -19.23
C THR A 315 9.89 5.33 -19.27
N TYR A 316 9.11 5.01 -18.24
CA TYR A 316 8.54 3.66 -18.06
C TYR A 316 7.15 3.51 -18.68
N ARG A 317 6.47 4.61 -18.99
CA ARG A 317 5.16 4.69 -19.66
C ARG A 317 4.12 3.73 -19.06
N ASN A 318 4.03 3.70 -17.71
CA ASN A 318 3.10 2.83 -17.00
C ASN A 318 1.65 3.20 -17.36
N ARG A 319 0.84 2.19 -17.69
CA ARG A 319 -0.55 2.39 -18.15
C ARG A 319 -1.59 2.34 -17.03
N ASN A 320 -1.18 2.18 -15.78
CA ASN A 320 -2.11 2.18 -14.66
C ASN A 320 -2.72 3.57 -14.46
N LEU A 321 -4.03 3.60 -14.15
CA LEU A 321 -4.76 4.85 -13.88
C LEU A 321 -4.08 5.73 -12.81
N VAL A 322 -3.62 5.12 -11.72
CA VAL A 322 -2.97 5.85 -10.62
C VAL A 322 -1.64 6.48 -11.06
N ALA A 323 -0.89 5.78 -11.91
CA ALA A 323 0.36 6.31 -12.46
C ALA A 323 0.11 7.53 -13.37
N GLN A 324 -0.91 7.45 -14.23
CA GLN A 324 -1.31 8.56 -15.11
C GLN A 324 -1.84 9.75 -14.29
N TYR A 325 -2.63 9.49 -13.26
CA TYR A 325 -3.14 10.52 -12.36
C TYR A 325 -2.01 11.27 -11.63
N TYR A 326 -1.05 10.56 -11.04
CA TYR A 326 0.09 11.20 -10.37
C TYR A 326 0.99 11.97 -11.34
N TYR A 327 1.18 11.46 -12.54
CA TYR A 327 1.91 12.15 -13.60
C TYR A 327 1.24 13.47 -13.97
N ASN A 328 -0.06 13.46 -14.27
CA ASN A 328 -0.80 14.66 -14.65
C ASN A 328 -0.87 15.67 -13.50
N THR A 329 -1.03 15.20 -12.25
CA THR A 329 -0.99 16.09 -11.09
C THR A 329 0.41 16.70 -10.89
N ALA A 330 1.50 15.94 -11.09
CA ALA A 330 2.86 16.46 -11.03
C ALA A 330 3.13 17.49 -12.14
N LEU A 331 2.63 17.27 -13.35
CA LEU A 331 2.68 18.26 -14.43
C LEU A 331 1.93 19.53 -14.07
N ALA A 332 0.74 19.42 -13.51
CA ALA A 332 -0.04 20.58 -13.05
C ALA A 332 0.70 21.35 -11.95
N GLU A 333 1.31 20.66 -10.98
CA GLU A 333 2.13 21.29 -9.94
C GLU A 333 3.33 22.08 -10.51
N ARG A 334 3.83 21.67 -11.68
CA ARG A 334 4.89 22.37 -12.42
C ARG A 334 4.38 23.39 -13.45
N GLY A 335 3.06 23.52 -13.70
CA GLY A 335 2.50 24.35 -14.76
C GLY A 335 2.81 23.86 -16.16
N MET A 336 2.93 22.54 -16.32
CA MET A 336 3.29 21.89 -17.58
C MET A 336 2.23 20.88 -18.05
N LEU A 337 1.01 20.90 -17.46
CA LEU A 337 -0.02 19.92 -17.78
C LEU A 337 -0.37 19.94 -19.27
N CYS A 338 -0.66 21.11 -19.82
CA CYS A 338 -1.01 21.28 -21.22
C CYS A 338 0.20 21.26 -22.18
N ASP A 339 1.44 21.24 -21.65
CA ASP A 339 2.65 21.12 -22.47
C ASP A 339 3.12 19.67 -22.66
N ARG A 340 2.92 18.80 -21.66
CA ARG A 340 3.55 17.48 -21.61
C ARG A 340 2.61 16.29 -21.38
N MET A 341 1.31 16.53 -21.18
CA MET A 341 0.35 15.48 -20.82
C MET A 341 0.41 14.26 -21.77
N PHE A 342 0.49 14.48 -23.08
CA PHE A 342 0.57 13.39 -24.07
C PHE A 342 1.98 12.78 -24.25
N SER A 343 2.97 13.26 -23.50
CA SER A 343 4.28 12.61 -23.47
C SER A 343 4.26 11.23 -22.78
N ALA A 344 3.20 10.92 -22.01
CA ALA A 344 2.93 9.62 -21.43
C ALA A 344 1.53 9.12 -21.83
N PRO A 345 1.21 7.82 -21.66
CA PRO A 345 -0.12 7.29 -21.97
C PRO A 345 -1.24 8.02 -21.20
N GLN A 346 -2.39 8.24 -21.88
CA GLN A 346 -3.61 8.82 -21.32
C GLN A 346 -4.79 7.87 -21.60
N ASP A 347 -4.76 6.68 -20.97
CA ASP A 347 -5.66 5.58 -21.32
C ASP A 347 -7.08 5.73 -20.75
N TYR A 348 -7.27 6.63 -19.76
CA TYR A 348 -8.51 6.73 -18.99
C TYR A 348 -9.27 8.05 -19.20
N GLY A 349 -8.91 8.81 -20.23
CA GLY A 349 -9.56 10.10 -20.48
C GLY A 349 -9.46 11.03 -19.27
N THR A 350 -10.54 11.73 -18.95
CA THR A 350 -10.59 12.68 -17.82
C THR A 350 -10.32 12.04 -16.46
N MET A 351 -10.54 10.73 -16.29
CA MET A 351 -10.15 10.04 -15.05
C MET A 351 -8.64 10.05 -14.79
N SER A 352 -7.80 10.27 -15.81
CA SER A 352 -6.35 10.38 -15.64
C SER A 352 -5.91 11.72 -15.02
N VAL A 353 -6.78 12.73 -14.98
CA VAL A 353 -6.51 14.03 -14.36
C VAL A 353 -7.33 14.25 -13.09
N MET A 354 -8.48 13.60 -12.94
CA MET A 354 -9.34 13.69 -11.76
C MET A 354 -10.01 12.36 -11.47
N ILE A 355 -9.97 11.89 -10.23
CA ILE A 355 -10.59 10.63 -9.81
C ILE A 355 -12.01 10.95 -9.30
N PRO A 356 -13.08 10.56 -10.02
CA PRO A 356 -14.45 10.87 -9.61
C PRO A 356 -14.90 10.02 -8.41
N TRP A 357 -15.90 10.51 -7.70
CA TRP A 357 -16.58 9.77 -6.64
C TRP A 357 -17.52 8.72 -7.25
N SER A 358 -17.02 7.54 -7.57
CA SER A 358 -17.83 6.45 -8.09
C SER A 358 -17.65 5.17 -7.27
N SER A 359 -18.73 4.37 -7.13
CA SER A 359 -18.70 3.13 -6.34
C SER A 359 -17.86 2.01 -6.97
N GLN A 360 -17.53 2.10 -8.25
CA GLN A 360 -16.85 1.05 -9.00
C GLN A 360 -15.32 1.05 -8.87
N ILE A 361 -14.72 2.17 -8.45
CA ILE A 361 -13.26 2.26 -8.28
C ILE A 361 -12.90 2.06 -6.81
N SER A 362 -12.52 0.85 -6.39
CA SER A 362 -12.30 0.49 -4.98
C SER A 362 -10.97 0.95 -4.37
N MET A 363 -10.08 1.59 -5.12
CA MET A 363 -8.71 1.83 -4.67
C MET A 363 -8.54 3.19 -3.96
N ASN A 364 -8.85 3.27 -2.66
CA ASN A 364 -8.42 4.39 -1.79
C ASN A 364 -8.63 5.79 -2.42
N ARG A 365 -9.81 6.03 -2.94
CA ARG A 365 -10.17 7.24 -3.72
C ARG A 365 -10.04 8.51 -2.94
N LEU A 366 -10.52 8.51 -1.72
CA LEU A 366 -10.44 9.67 -0.83
C LEU A 366 -9.00 10.12 -0.65
N PHE A 367 -8.14 9.13 -0.42
CA PHE A 367 -6.73 9.33 -0.21
C PHE A 367 -5.98 9.86 -1.44
N ARG A 368 -6.38 9.47 -2.67
CA ARG A 368 -5.73 9.91 -3.91
C ARG A 368 -6.44 11.10 -4.55
N GLY A 369 -7.75 11.06 -4.65
CA GLY A 369 -8.55 12.11 -5.31
C GLY A 369 -8.48 13.47 -4.63
N VAL A 370 -8.10 13.52 -3.36
CA VAL A 370 -7.91 14.78 -2.62
C VAL A 370 -6.91 15.72 -3.29
N TYR A 371 -5.88 15.20 -3.96
CA TYR A 371 -4.83 16.01 -4.56
C TYR A 371 -5.32 16.83 -5.75
N PHE A 372 -6.29 16.34 -6.54
CA PHE A 372 -6.94 17.14 -7.57
C PHE A 372 -7.52 18.44 -6.99
N TYR A 373 -8.37 18.33 -5.96
CA TYR A 373 -8.98 19.49 -5.32
C TYR A 373 -7.95 20.41 -4.68
N TYR A 374 -6.94 19.85 -4.06
CA TYR A 374 -5.86 20.61 -3.44
C TYR A 374 -5.05 21.39 -4.49
N THR A 375 -4.69 20.75 -5.61
CA THR A 375 -3.90 21.36 -6.69
C THR A 375 -4.61 22.53 -7.36
N ILE A 376 -5.93 22.43 -7.60
CA ILE A 376 -6.71 23.53 -8.23
C ILE A 376 -7.17 24.61 -7.23
N GLY A 377 -6.85 24.49 -5.93
CA GLY A 377 -7.21 25.50 -4.92
C GLY A 377 -8.60 25.35 -4.29
N LEU A 378 -9.32 24.26 -4.55
CA LEU A 378 -10.56 23.93 -3.82
C LEU A 378 -10.24 23.37 -2.43
N VAL A 379 -9.64 24.24 -1.59
CA VAL A 379 -9.06 23.89 -0.29
C VAL A 379 -10.10 23.28 0.67
N ASN A 380 -11.34 23.77 0.66
CA ASN A 380 -12.40 23.23 1.52
C ASN A 380 -12.82 21.82 1.11
N GLU A 381 -12.85 21.56 -0.21
CA GLU A 381 -13.16 20.22 -0.71
C GLU A 381 -12.01 19.25 -0.45
N ALA A 382 -10.76 19.69 -0.64
CA ALA A 382 -9.59 18.92 -0.25
C ALA A 382 -9.60 18.59 1.24
N HIS A 383 -9.97 19.55 2.10
CA HIS A 383 -10.16 19.31 3.54
C HIS A 383 -11.21 18.23 3.80
N ARG A 384 -12.37 18.32 3.15
CA ARG A 384 -13.46 17.33 3.31
C ARG A 384 -12.99 15.93 2.92
N TRP A 385 -12.33 15.75 1.78
CA TRP A 385 -11.82 14.45 1.33
C TRP A 385 -10.75 13.89 2.28
N ALA A 386 -9.84 14.73 2.76
CA ALA A 386 -8.84 14.32 3.74
C ALA A 386 -9.48 13.91 5.08
N PHE A 387 -10.52 14.64 5.52
CA PHE A 387 -11.26 14.33 6.74
C PHE A 387 -12.05 13.02 6.61
N GLU A 388 -12.75 12.80 5.51
CA GLU A 388 -13.46 11.55 5.26
C GLU A 388 -12.51 10.35 5.15
N SER A 389 -11.33 10.53 4.52
CA SER A 389 -10.27 9.51 4.54
C SER A 389 -9.82 9.20 5.97
N MET A 390 -9.64 10.21 6.80
CA MET A 390 -9.27 10.03 8.20
C MET A 390 -10.35 9.28 9.00
N VAL A 391 -11.62 9.57 8.76
CA VAL A 391 -12.74 8.92 9.47
C VAL A 391 -12.90 7.46 9.05
N THR A 392 -12.75 7.17 7.76
CA THR A 392 -12.99 5.83 7.21
C THR A 392 -11.80 4.89 7.33
N GLU A 393 -10.58 5.41 7.18
CA GLU A 393 -9.35 4.63 7.10
C GLU A 393 -8.42 4.83 8.32
N GLY A 394 -8.72 5.83 9.16
CA GLY A 394 -7.90 6.18 10.32
C GLY A 394 -6.84 7.25 10.01
N PHE A 395 -5.94 7.46 10.98
CA PHE A 395 -4.86 8.43 10.84
C PHE A 395 -3.76 7.89 9.91
N HIS A 396 -3.53 8.62 8.82
CA HIS A 396 -2.46 8.41 7.88
C HIS A 396 -1.56 9.63 7.82
N PRO A 397 -0.25 9.49 7.55
CA PRO A 397 0.62 10.65 7.44
C PRO A 397 0.10 11.70 6.45
N GLU A 398 -0.39 11.27 5.28
CA GLU A 398 -0.80 12.20 4.23
C GLU A 398 -2.12 12.92 4.53
N ASN A 399 -3.14 12.22 5.08
CA ASN A 399 -4.39 12.90 5.42
C ASN A 399 -4.20 13.91 6.55
N ILE A 400 -3.37 13.60 7.56
CA ILE A 400 -3.05 14.54 8.64
C ILE A 400 -2.28 15.76 8.12
N LYS A 401 -1.28 15.57 7.24
CA LYS A 401 -0.56 16.68 6.59
C LYS A 401 -1.52 17.59 5.81
N LEU A 402 -2.44 17.03 5.04
CA LEU A 402 -3.43 17.79 4.27
C LEU A 402 -4.42 18.52 5.18
N LEU A 403 -4.89 17.87 6.26
CA LEU A 403 -5.75 18.53 7.24
C LEU A 403 -5.06 19.70 7.93
N ILE A 404 -3.77 19.59 8.25
CA ILE A 404 -3.00 20.72 8.79
C ILE A 404 -2.93 21.83 7.75
N LYS A 405 -2.47 21.55 6.53
CA LYS A 405 -2.25 22.54 5.47
C LYS A 405 -3.54 23.28 5.11
N THR A 406 -4.64 22.55 4.90
CA THR A 406 -5.93 23.15 4.55
C THR A 406 -6.48 24.05 5.67
N ASN A 407 -6.28 23.67 6.94
CA ASN A 407 -6.67 24.51 8.07
C ASN A 407 -5.76 25.74 8.22
N LEU A 408 -4.45 25.63 7.97
CA LEU A 408 -3.54 26.79 7.96
C LEU A 408 -3.90 27.79 6.86
N ILE A 409 -4.20 27.31 5.63
CA ILE A 409 -4.63 28.14 4.51
C ILE A 409 -5.96 28.86 4.83
N ASN A 410 -6.87 28.21 5.54
CA ASN A 410 -8.17 28.76 5.90
C ASN A 410 -8.17 29.61 7.18
N GLY A 411 -7.03 29.73 7.87
CA GLY A 411 -6.94 30.47 9.14
C GLY A 411 -7.56 29.74 10.36
N HIS A 412 -7.88 28.45 10.22
CA HIS A 412 -8.45 27.64 11.30
C HIS A 412 -7.35 27.09 12.21
N TYR A 413 -6.55 27.96 12.81
CA TYR A 413 -5.32 27.60 13.55
C TYR A 413 -5.56 26.65 14.71
N LYS A 414 -6.65 26.83 15.50
CA LYS A 414 -7.01 25.93 16.60
C LYS A 414 -7.30 24.49 16.14
N ILE A 415 -7.82 24.33 14.92
CA ILE A 415 -8.07 23.00 14.33
C ILE A 415 -6.75 22.41 13.81
N ALA A 416 -5.91 23.22 13.14
CA ALA A 416 -4.58 22.80 12.71
C ALA A 416 -3.73 22.31 13.88
N GLU A 417 -3.75 23.00 15.03
CA GLU A 417 -3.03 22.65 16.24
C GLU A 417 -3.35 21.23 16.75
N LYS A 418 -4.64 20.82 16.69
CA LYS A 418 -5.05 19.44 17.06
C LYS A 418 -4.32 18.39 16.21
N TYR A 419 -4.26 18.58 14.89
CA TYR A 419 -3.58 17.65 13.99
C TYR A 419 -2.06 17.72 14.11
N ILE A 420 -1.49 18.91 14.35
CA ILE A 420 -0.06 19.10 14.66
C ILE A 420 0.32 18.31 15.91
N THR A 421 -0.51 18.37 16.96
CA THR A 421 -0.32 17.62 18.20
C THR A 421 -0.30 16.10 17.95
N VAL A 422 -1.11 15.59 17.01
CA VAL A 422 -1.06 14.19 16.61
C VAL A 422 0.30 13.85 16.00
N LEU A 423 0.80 14.66 15.05
CA LEU A 423 2.12 14.43 14.43
C LEU A 423 3.27 14.56 15.44
N LYS A 424 3.20 15.44 16.42
CA LYS A 424 4.21 15.57 17.50
C LYS A 424 4.38 14.28 18.31
N LYS A 425 3.30 13.49 18.45
CA LYS A 425 3.30 12.21 19.15
C LYS A 425 3.75 11.03 18.28
N THR A 426 4.39 11.26 17.13
CA THR A 426 4.92 10.21 16.23
C THR A 426 6.44 10.18 16.27
N LEU A 427 7.05 9.07 15.83
CA LEU A 427 8.51 8.96 15.80
C LEU A 427 9.13 9.81 14.68
N HIS A 428 8.60 9.71 13.46
CA HIS A 428 9.25 10.23 12.25
C HIS A 428 8.77 11.62 11.82
N TYR A 429 7.56 12.04 12.24
CA TYR A 429 6.96 13.29 11.78
C TYR A 429 7.10 14.47 12.77
N LYS A 430 7.83 14.30 13.88
CA LYS A 430 8.04 15.36 14.89
C LYS A 430 8.65 16.63 14.32
N ARG A 431 9.66 16.49 13.43
CA ARG A 431 10.32 17.64 12.79
C ARG A 431 9.36 18.43 11.92
N LEU A 432 8.53 17.72 11.14
CA LEU A 432 7.51 18.34 10.32
C LEU A 432 6.43 19.02 11.17
N ALA A 433 6.03 18.39 12.27
CA ALA A 433 5.10 18.99 13.23
C ALA A 433 5.64 20.29 13.82
N GLY A 434 6.95 20.35 14.15
CA GLY A 434 7.61 21.57 14.60
C GLY A 434 7.59 22.70 13.54
N LYS A 435 7.78 22.36 12.25
CA LYS A 435 7.63 23.34 11.16
C LYS A 435 6.22 23.92 11.12
N PHE A 436 5.18 23.08 11.23
CA PHE A 436 3.80 23.55 11.23
C PHE A 436 3.43 24.33 12.50
N GLU A 437 4.01 23.97 13.65
CA GLU A 437 3.80 24.67 14.90
C GLU A 437 4.38 26.10 14.87
N SER A 438 5.55 26.30 14.27
CA SER A 438 6.11 27.64 14.06
C SER A 438 5.21 28.53 13.19
N MET A 439 4.47 27.95 12.25
CA MET A 439 3.48 28.65 11.44
C MET A 439 2.24 29.09 12.23
N LEU A 440 1.86 28.38 13.31
CA LEU A 440 0.79 28.82 14.20
C LEU A 440 1.20 30.04 15.02
N SER A 441 2.47 30.07 15.48
CA SER A 441 3.01 31.16 16.26
C SER A 441 3.31 32.41 15.39
N ASN A 442 3.62 32.21 14.11
CA ASN A 442 3.92 33.28 13.16
C ASN A 442 3.20 33.05 11.82
N PRO A 443 1.99 33.61 11.61
CA PRO A 443 1.23 33.46 10.38
C PRO A 443 1.93 33.97 9.11
N GLU A 444 2.93 34.85 9.22
CA GLU A 444 3.71 35.28 8.06
C GLU A 444 4.47 34.12 7.40
N LEU A 445 4.84 33.10 8.19
CA LEU A 445 5.46 31.90 7.65
C LEU A 445 4.50 31.10 6.74
N ILE A 446 3.19 31.26 6.92
CA ILE A 446 2.18 30.64 6.03
C ILE A 446 2.17 31.37 4.69
N ARG A 447 2.25 32.72 4.73
CA ARG A 447 2.25 33.57 3.54
C ARG A 447 3.55 33.45 2.74
N SER A 448 4.66 33.18 3.41
CA SER A 448 5.98 32.98 2.78
C SER A 448 6.24 31.55 2.34
N ASP A 449 5.45 30.55 2.80
CA ASP A 449 5.57 29.17 2.33
C ASP A 449 5.04 29.07 0.88
N PRO A 450 5.88 28.68 -0.10
CA PRO A 450 5.49 28.72 -1.52
C PRO A 450 4.22 27.91 -1.83
N GLU A 451 4.07 26.76 -1.18
CA GLU A 451 2.92 25.88 -1.37
C GLU A 451 1.64 26.49 -0.79
N LEU A 452 1.67 26.89 0.47
CA LEU A 452 0.48 27.37 1.16
C LEU A 452 0.01 28.70 0.60
N SER A 453 0.94 29.60 0.25
CA SER A 453 0.61 30.90 -0.37
C SER A 453 0.02 30.74 -1.78
N GLU A 454 0.57 29.83 -2.61
CA GLU A 454 -0.01 29.53 -3.91
C GLU A 454 -1.45 29.03 -3.77
N ARG A 455 -1.68 28.04 -2.90
CA ARG A 455 -3.03 27.49 -2.68
C ARG A 455 -4.00 28.54 -2.14
N ALA A 456 -3.54 29.46 -1.31
CA ALA A 456 -4.37 30.56 -0.82
C ALA A 456 -4.82 31.51 -1.95
N LYS A 457 -3.95 31.78 -2.93
CA LYS A 457 -4.27 32.61 -4.12
C LYS A 457 -5.26 31.90 -5.07
N LEU A 458 -5.20 30.58 -5.17
CA LEU A 458 -6.05 29.79 -6.06
C LEU A 458 -7.46 29.54 -5.49
N LYS A 459 -7.73 29.91 -4.24
CA LYS A 459 -9.06 29.72 -3.63
C LYS A 459 -10.16 30.45 -4.40
N PRO A 460 -11.41 29.91 -4.38
CA PRO A 460 -12.56 30.66 -4.85
C PRO A 460 -12.75 31.93 -4.01
N GLN A 461 -13.18 33.01 -4.63
CA GLN A 461 -13.53 34.26 -3.94
C GLN A 461 -14.95 34.21 -3.37
N ASP A 462 -15.85 33.50 -4.07
CA ASP A 462 -17.23 33.29 -3.68
C ASP A 462 -17.52 31.82 -3.38
N ASN A 463 -18.49 31.56 -2.51
CA ASN A 463 -18.93 30.20 -2.21
C ASN A 463 -19.85 29.67 -3.31
N PHE A 464 -19.64 28.42 -3.70
CA PHE A 464 -20.53 27.68 -4.60
C PHE A 464 -20.71 26.24 -4.16
N VAL A 465 -21.74 25.58 -4.70
CA VAL A 465 -22.06 24.19 -4.36
C VAL A 465 -21.15 23.24 -5.14
N ILE A 466 -20.48 22.35 -4.42
CA ILE A 466 -19.62 21.33 -5.00
C ILE A 466 -20.44 20.14 -5.52
N THR A 467 -20.22 19.79 -6.77
CA THR A 467 -20.83 18.60 -7.41
C THR A 467 -19.87 17.42 -7.33
N ILE A 468 -20.21 16.42 -6.49
CA ILE A 468 -19.33 15.27 -6.21
C ILE A 468 -19.22 14.31 -7.42
N ARG A 469 -20.34 14.11 -8.14
CA ARG A 469 -20.42 13.15 -9.25
C ARG A 469 -19.80 13.64 -10.54
N ASN A 470 -19.74 14.95 -10.72
CA ASN A 470 -19.15 15.57 -11.89
C ASN A 470 -18.15 16.66 -11.46
N PRO A 471 -16.89 16.29 -11.17
CA PRO A 471 -15.87 17.23 -10.72
C PRO A 471 -15.51 18.31 -11.77
N GLU A 472 -15.77 18.09 -13.05
CA GLU A 472 -15.54 19.09 -14.12
C GLU A 472 -16.42 20.34 -13.93
N THR A 473 -17.67 20.17 -13.48
CA THR A 473 -18.56 21.28 -13.17
C THR A 473 -17.94 22.22 -12.12
N ASN A 474 -17.20 21.66 -11.15
CA ASN A 474 -16.56 22.44 -10.11
C ASN A 474 -15.42 23.32 -10.65
N ILE A 475 -14.73 22.89 -11.72
CA ILE A 475 -13.69 23.69 -12.38
C ILE A 475 -14.33 24.96 -13.00
N ASN A 476 -15.46 24.83 -13.68
CA ASN A 476 -16.16 25.97 -14.25
C ASN A 476 -16.63 26.96 -13.19
N SER A 477 -17.23 26.47 -12.10
CA SER A 477 -17.65 27.32 -10.97
C SER A 477 -16.46 27.99 -10.28
N LEU A 478 -15.32 27.28 -10.18
CA LEU A 478 -14.09 27.85 -9.62
C LEU A 478 -13.54 28.98 -10.52
N LEU A 479 -13.53 28.79 -11.85
CA LEU A 479 -13.07 29.81 -12.78
C LEU A 479 -14.01 31.02 -12.83
N GLN A 480 -15.32 30.84 -12.63
CA GLN A 480 -16.25 31.95 -12.47
C GLN A 480 -15.98 32.75 -11.19
N SER A 481 -15.69 32.08 -10.09
CA SER A 481 -15.37 32.69 -8.79
C SER A 481 -13.95 33.28 -8.72
N ASN A 482 -12.98 32.68 -9.39
CA ASN A 482 -11.58 33.12 -9.44
C ASN A 482 -11.05 32.96 -10.88
N PRO A 483 -11.28 33.92 -11.78
CA PRO A 483 -10.83 33.87 -13.18
C PRO A 483 -9.30 33.79 -13.32
N GLY A 484 -8.55 34.30 -12.35
CA GLY A 484 -7.07 34.22 -12.32
C GLY A 484 -6.51 32.85 -11.90
N ASN A 485 -7.35 31.84 -11.68
CA ASN A 485 -6.89 30.51 -11.29
C ASN A 485 -6.36 29.73 -12.51
N ILE A 486 -5.09 29.94 -12.83
CA ILE A 486 -4.42 29.29 -13.95
C ILE A 486 -4.41 27.76 -13.85
N ARG A 487 -4.34 27.18 -12.63
CA ARG A 487 -4.37 25.72 -12.44
C ARG A 487 -5.71 25.12 -12.83
N ALA A 488 -6.80 25.76 -12.44
CA ALA A 488 -8.15 25.35 -12.84
C ALA A 488 -8.34 25.45 -14.35
N LEU A 489 -7.79 26.50 -14.99
CA LEU A 489 -7.83 26.67 -16.44
C LEU A 489 -7.03 25.56 -17.16
N GLU A 490 -5.81 25.24 -16.71
CA GLU A 490 -5.03 24.12 -17.23
C GLU A 490 -5.80 22.79 -17.15
N TYR A 491 -6.44 22.50 -16.00
CA TYR A 491 -7.26 21.30 -15.84
C TYR A 491 -8.49 21.29 -16.75
N LYS A 492 -9.15 22.43 -16.93
CA LYS A 492 -10.27 22.56 -17.87
C LYS A 492 -9.85 22.19 -19.28
N LEU A 493 -8.77 22.81 -19.76
CA LEU A 493 -8.26 22.59 -21.11
C LEU A 493 -7.76 21.15 -21.30
N ALA A 494 -7.11 20.58 -20.28
CA ALA A 494 -6.70 19.18 -20.29
C ALA A 494 -7.91 18.23 -20.39
N CYS A 495 -8.99 18.47 -19.65
CA CYS A 495 -10.22 17.69 -19.75
C CYS A 495 -10.84 17.78 -21.15
N LEU A 496 -10.94 18.99 -21.72
CA LEU A 496 -11.46 19.18 -23.07
C LEU A 496 -10.62 18.45 -24.13
N MET A 497 -9.29 18.49 -24.01
CA MET A 497 -8.41 17.72 -24.91
C MET A 497 -8.60 16.20 -24.73
N LEU A 498 -8.72 15.71 -23.49
CA LEU A 498 -8.94 14.29 -23.22
C LEU A 498 -10.31 13.81 -23.73
N ASP A 499 -11.31 14.67 -23.73
CA ASP A 499 -12.65 14.43 -24.29
C ASP A 499 -12.72 14.70 -25.82
N LYS A 500 -11.59 15.06 -26.46
CA LYS A 500 -11.47 15.34 -27.91
C LYS A 500 -12.30 16.54 -28.40
N LYS A 501 -12.56 17.51 -27.54
CA LYS A 501 -13.36 18.70 -27.82
C LYS A 501 -12.47 19.88 -28.24
N SER A 502 -11.83 19.76 -29.40
CA SER A 502 -10.91 20.78 -29.92
C SER A 502 -11.56 22.15 -30.14
N ASP A 503 -12.86 22.16 -30.48
CA ASP A 503 -13.69 23.36 -30.63
C ASP A 503 -13.85 24.13 -29.30
N GLU A 504 -14.15 23.39 -28.23
CA GLU A 504 -14.25 23.99 -26.89
C GLU A 504 -12.87 24.46 -26.38
N VAL A 505 -11.76 23.76 -26.72
CA VAL A 505 -10.40 24.22 -26.42
C VAL A 505 -10.16 25.58 -27.06
N VAL A 506 -10.47 25.74 -28.37
CA VAL A 506 -10.29 26.99 -29.12
C VAL A 506 -11.14 28.12 -28.54
N ASN A 507 -12.40 27.83 -28.15
CA ASN A 507 -13.29 28.83 -27.55
C ASN A 507 -12.81 29.34 -26.17
N ASN A 508 -11.93 28.60 -25.50
CA ASN A 508 -11.34 29.00 -24.22
C ASN A 508 -9.93 29.62 -24.34
N LEU A 509 -9.41 29.84 -25.55
CA LEU A 509 -8.08 30.40 -25.75
C LEU A 509 -7.98 31.86 -25.28
N SER A 510 -9.06 32.64 -25.38
CA SER A 510 -9.10 34.01 -24.85
C SER A 510 -8.75 34.07 -23.36
N ASN A 511 -9.22 33.12 -22.59
CA ASN A 511 -8.92 33.03 -21.14
C ASN A 511 -7.42 32.79 -20.83
N LEU A 512 -6.65 32.22 -21.76
CA LEU A 512 -5.19 32.07 -21.63
C LEU A 512 -4.46 33.40 -21.95
N LEU A 513 -4.97 34.17 -22.87
CA LEU A 513 -4.36 35.44 -23.29
C LEU A 513 -4.52 36.54 -22.23
N ASP A 514 -5.56 36.43 -21.40
CA ASP A 514 -5.82 37.35 -20.27
C ASP A 514 -4.88 37.05 -19.06
N THR A 515 -4.08 36.02 -19.15
CA THR A 515 -3.07 35.72 -18.13
C THR A 515 -1.72 36.31 -18.54
N ASP A 516 -0.86 36.66 -17.57
CA ASP A 516 0.51 37.17 -17.81
C ASP A 516 1.40 36.23 -18.60
N ASN A 517 0.89 35.08 -19.01
CA ASN A 517 1.61 33.99 -19.67
C ASN A 517 1.54 34.19 -21.21
N GLN A 518 2.55 34.85 -21.78
CA GLN A 518 2.64 35.14 -23.23
C GLN A 518 2.87 33.92 -24.13
N ARG A 519 3.00 32.69 -23.54
CA ARG A 519 3.26 31.45 -24.29
C ARG A 519 2.06 30.53 -24.22
N ILE A 520 1.58 30.09 -25.39
CA ILE A 520 0.57 29.04 -25.48
C ILE A 520 1.22 27.70 -25.22
N PRO A 521 0.65 26.86 -24.31
CA PRO A 521 1.13 25.50 -24.09
C PRO A 521 1.06 24.66 -25.37
N ARG A 522 2.06 23.79 -25.56
CA ARG A 522 2.27 23.01 -26.78
C ARG A 522 1.04 22.22 -27.25
N HIS A 523 0.38 21.48 -26.36
CA HIS A 523 -0.77 20.66 -26.78
C HIS A 523 -2.01 21.49 -27.08
N ILE A 524 -2.07 22.70 -26.57
CA ILE A 524 -3.12 23.67 -26.94
C ILE A 524 -2.86 24.21 -28.33
N GLU A 525 -1.60 24.53 -28.71
CA GLU A 525 -1.25 24.87 -30.11
C GLU A 525 -1.62 23.70 -31.03
N GLU A 526 -1.33 22.46 -30.62
CA GLU A 526 -1.67 21.27 -31.38
C GLU A 526 -3.18 21.10 -31.57
N ALA A 527 -3.99 21.39 -30.54
CA ALA A 527 -5.45 21.35 -30.62
C ALA A 527 -6.01 22.46 -31.53
N ALA A 528 -5.48 23.65 -31.42
CA ALA A 528 -5.87 24.77 -32.26
C ALA A 528 -5.55 24.53 -33.75
N LEU A 529 -4.37 23.99 -34.04
CA LEU A 529 -3.98 23.65 -35.41
C LEU A 529 -4.82 22.50 -35.99
N PHE A 530 -5.18 21.50 -35.17
CA PHE A 530 -6.10 20.45 -35.59
C PHE A 530 -7.50 21.01 -35.89
N TYR A 531 -8.03 21.89 -35.03
CA TYR A 531 -9.30 22.56 -35.25
C TYR A 531 -9.28 23.34 -36.57
N GLN A 532 -8.23 24.14 -36.84
CA GLN A 532 -8.07 24.90 -38.07
C GLN A 532 -8.08 23.98 -39.30
N PHE A 533 -7.49 22.81 -39.22
CA PHE A 533 -7.45 21.84 -40.33
C PHE A 533 -8.80 21.15 -40.55
N ALA A 534 -9.52 20.82 -39.48
CA ALA A 534 -10.72 20.00 -39.54
C ALA A 534 -12.03 20.80 -39.63
N SER A 535 -12.10 22.01 -39.05
CA SER A 535 -13.35 22.74 -38.85
C SER A 535 -13.36 24.15 -39.45
N GLY A 536 -12.21 24.74 -39.76
CA GLY A 536 -12.14 26.05 -40.38
C GLY A 536 -11.27 27.06 -39.63
N PRO A 537 -11.30 28.34 -40.04
CA PRO A 537 -10.38 29.34 -39.51
C PRO A 537 -10.53 29.51 -37.99
N LEU A 538 -9.40 29.75 -37.34
CA LEU A 538 -9.39 30.14 -35.93
C LEU A 538 -10.12 31.46 -35.71
N PRO A 539 -10.79 31.69 -34.57
CA PRO A 539 -11.26 33.01 -34.18
C PRO A 539 -10.13 34.02 -34.28
N ASP A 540 -10.44 35.26 -34.67
CA ASP A 540 -9.45 36.33 -34.80
C ASP A 540 -8.91 36.73 -33.41
N LEU A 541 -7.97 35.94 -32.93
CA LEU A 541 -7.20 36.17 -31.71
C LEU A 541 -5.87 36.78 -32.17
N ALA A 542 -5.84 38.10 -32.34
CA ALA A 542 -4.69 38.86 -32.88
C ALA A 542 -3.32 38.55 -32.23
N LEU A 543 -3.31 37.86 -31.11
CA LEU A 543 -2.12 37.49 -30.33
C LEU A 543 -1.77 36.00 -30.40
N LEU A 544 -2.60 35.15 -31.03
CA LEU A 544 -2.38 33.71 -31.08
C LEU A 544 -1.40 33.34 -32.18
N ARG A 545 -0.13 33.17 -31.84
CA ARG A 545 0.88 32.69 -32.80
C ARG A 545 1.21 31.23 -32.49
N ILE A 546 0.72 30.32 -33.34
CA ILE A 546 1.16 28.92 -33.32
C ILE A 546 2.63 28.88 -33.76
N SER A 547 3.44 28.15 -33.01
CA SER A 547 4.87 28.06 -33.29
C SER A 547 5.15 27.34 -34.61
N GLY A 548 6.17 27.80 -35.35
CA GLY A 548 6.60 27.16 -36.60
C GLY A 548 7.00 25.70 -36.41
N GLU A 549 7.50 25.35 -35.24
CA GLU A 549 7.81 23.96 -34.86
C GLU A 549 6.54 23.10 -34.83
N THR A 550 5.46 23.56 -34.21
CA THR A 550 4.17 22.85 -34.16
C THR A 550 3.59 22.67 -35.55
N ILE A 551 3.65 23.71 -36.42
CA ILE A 551 3.18 23.62 -37.81
C ILE A 551 3.99 22.58 -38.59
N SER A 552 5.33 22.58 -38.48
CA SER A 552 6.21 21.61 -39.16
C SER A 552 5.90 20.18 -38.72
N ARG A 553 5.77 19.95 -37.41
CA ARG A 553 5.45 18.64 -36.83
C ARG A 553 4.07 18.13 -37.27
N PHE A 554 3.09 19.00 -37.38
CA PHE A 554 1.76 18.64 -37.90
C PHE A 554 1.83 18.23 -39.37
N SER A 555 2.55 18.98 -40.20
CA SER A 555 2.76 18.62 -41.60
C SER A 555 3.42 17.23 -41.74
N ASP A 556 4.44 16.95 -40.92
CA ASP A 556 5.08 15.64 -40.88
C ASP A 556 4.11 14.54 -40.46
N TYR A 557 3.29 14.79 -39.43
CA TYR A 557 2.28 13.84 -38.95
C TYR A 557 1.26 13.51 -40.06
N ILE A 558 0.70 14.50 -40.72
CA ILE A 558 -0.26 14.31 -41.82
C ILE A 558 0.36 13.55 -42.99
N LYS A 559 1.63 13.86 -43.38
CA LYS A 559 2.33 13.13 -44.43
C LYS A 559 2.53 11.64 -44.11
N LEU A 560 2.89 11.34 -42.87
CA LEU A 560 3.08 9.97 -42.41
C LEU A 560 1.77 9.20 -42.36
N THR A 561 0.71 9.80 -41.78
CA THR A 561 -0.57 9.13 -41.56
C THR A 561 -1.36 8.89 -42.82
N LYS A 562 -1.17 9.70 -43.88
CA LYS A 562 -1.79 9.47 -45.21
C LYS A 562 -1.50 8.09 -45.80
N ASN A 563 -0.33 7.52 -45.50
CA ASN A 563 0.16 6.27 -46.09
C ASN A 563 0.06 5.06 -45.14
N ILE A 564 -0.57 5.22 -43.97
CA ILE A 564 -0.63 4.22 -42.92
C ILE A 564 -2.09 3.94 -42.58
N SER A 565 -2.44 2.66 -42.37
CA SER A 565 -3.79 2.27 -41.95
C SER A 565 -4.06 2.71 -40.50
N ARG A 566 -5.34 2.93 -40.17
CA ARG A 566 -5.75 3.28 -38.79
C ARG A 566 -5.26 2.27 -37.75
N ASP A 567 -5.22 0.98 -38.08
CA ASP A 567 -4.74 -0.04 -37.16
C ASP A 567 -3.24 0.05 -36.93
N GLN A 568 -2.47 0.40 -37.95
CA GLN A 568 -1.03 0.64 -37.82
C GLN A 568 -0.76 1.92 -36.98
N ILE A 569 -1.58 2.98 -37.14
CA ILE A 569 -1.47 4.18 -36.30
C ILE A 569 -1.75 3.83 -34.84
N ARG A 570 -2.81 3.05 -34.55
CA ARG A 570 -3.14 2.60 -33.20
C ARG A 570 -2.04 1.74 -32.56
N GLN A 571 -1.36 0.94 -33.34
CA GLN A 571 -0.21 0.14 -32.91
C GLN A 571 1.08 0.98 -32.81
N GLY A 572 1.07 2.22 -33.29
CA GLY A 572 2.23 3.09 -33.34
C GLY A 572 3.28 2.67 -34.38
N SER A 573 2.91 1.79 -35.34
CA SER A 573 3.81 1.33 -36.42
C SER A 573 4.01 2.43 -37.45
N GLY A 574 5.27 2.74 -37.78
CA GLY A 574 5.60 3.80 -38.75
C GLY A 574 5.50 5.22 -38.26
N ILE A 575 5.09 5.46 -37.00
CA ILE A 575 5.02 6.80 -36.40
C ILE A 575 6.29 7.06 -35.58
N ARG A 576 6.94 8.20 -35.82
CA ARG A 576 8.11 8.63 -35.03
C ARG A 576 7.74 8.85 -33.56
N GLU A 577 8.66 8.59 -32.62
CA GLU A 577 8.42 8.68 -31.17
C GLU A 577 8.05 10.09 -30.68
N ASP A 578 8.58 11.14 -31.32
CA ASP A 578 8.23 12.52 -31.00
C ASP A 578 6.78 12.87 -31.40
N LEU A 579 6.28 12.28 -32.50
CA LEU A 579 4.90 12.44 -32.96
C LEU A 579 3.89 11.62 -32.14
N LYS A 580 4.31 10.52 -31.53
CA LYS A 580 3.48 9.76 -30.57
C LYS A 580 3.19 10.52 -29.29
N LYS A 581 3.89 11.62 -29.03
CA LYS A 581 3.74 12.49 -27.86
C LYS A 581 2.92 13.74 -28.17
N THR A 582 2.00 13.65 -29.13
CA THR A 582 1.16 14.78 -29.59
C THR A 582 -0.30 14.53 -29.33
N TYR A 583 -1.08 15.60 -29.24
CA TYR A 583 -2.52 15.55 -29.16
C TYR A 583 -3.13 14.85 -30.40
N TRP A 584 -2.58 15.03 -31.59
CA TRP A 584 -3.08 14.40 -32.83
C TRP A 584 -2.99 12.89 -32.77
N TYR A 585 -1.88 12.36 -32.29
CA TYR A 585 -1.73 10.91 -32.10
C TYR A 585 -2.72 10.37 -31.07
N TYR A 586 -3.00 11.12 -29.99
CA TYR A 586 -4.04 10.77 -29.03
C TYR A 586 -5.43 10.73 -29.69
N LEU A 587 -5.78 11.70 -30.57
CA LEU A 587 -7.04 11.72 -31.29
C LEU A 587 -7.25 10.48 -32.18
N ASP A 588 -6.20 10.03 -32.87
CA ASP A 588 -6.27 8.91 -33.82
C ASP A 588 -6.22 7.53 -33.14
N THR A 589 -5.65 7.45 -31.96
CA THR A 589 -5.42 6.16 -31.26
C THR A 589 -6.49 5.83 -30.22
N ARG A 590 -7.30 6.80 -29.85
CA ARG A 590 -8.39 6.69 -28.86
C ARG A 590 -9.71 7.09 -29.50
#